data_0f53972ba1d464b3f212088c5b40f25e
#
_entry.id   0f53972ba1d464b3f212088c5b40f25e
#
_cell.length_a   1.000
_cell.length_b   1.000
_cell.length_c   1.000
_cell.angle_alpha   90.00
_cell.angle_beta   90.00
_cell.angle_gamma   90.00
#
_symmetry.space_group_name_H-M   'P 1'
#
loop_
_entity.id
_entity.type
_entity.pdbx_description
1 polymer ?
#
loop_
_entity_poly.entity_id
_entity_poly.type
_entity_poly.pdbx_seq_one_letter_code
_entity_poly.pdbx_strand_id
1 'polypeptide(L)'
;MSDASPAAAGYRLPAEWEPSEAVWLARPRDEGIWPGCLEKAQTEWENFAARLRESVETRELGALGIRTAGSAIRDFGPVFLVHAQRGVAALAAGPASETEASQKFDADRAVPAELARRAVISILDRHPPLRAGSFDTDGLGTLLVAESRLAAGGRDPVRERGVLESRLRETFGVSEIVELPGEIEGEGRGGHLDDVARFVAPGLVAAVESPPGHPDHARLAANRDRLRRATDARGQRLEIVPLPSPTPIHHEFPAGGRRMLPASHANFLMANNRILVPVFGSRSDDLACRRLEEAAGMPAIAVMARSLVVGLDGLHRLSCQQPAGPAKG
;
A
#
# COMPACT_ATOMS: atom_id res chain seq x y z
N MET A 1 -13.92 16.99 22.67
CA MET A 1 -12.67 16.57 21.97
C MET A 1 -12.24 17.74 21.11
N SER A 2 -10.95 18.07 21.07
CA SER A 2 -10.39 19.23 20.35
C SER A 2 -10.75 19.16 18.86
N ASP A 3 -11.23 20.27 18.31
CA ASP A 3 -11.55 20.46 16.87
C ASP A 3 -10.28 20.46 15.97
N ALA A 4 -9.10 20.28 16.58
CA ALA A 4 -7.83 20.27 15.89
C ALA A 4 -7.68 19.06 14.98
N SER A 5 -7.11 19.24 13.79
CA SER A 5 -6.76 18.15 12.89
C SER A 5 -5.69 17.24 13.50
N PRO A 6 -5.56 15.98 13.06
CA PRO A 6 -4.51 15.08 13.56
C PRO A 6 -3.11 15.70 13.47
N ALA A 7 -2.78 16.33 12.34
CA ALA A 7 -1.49 17.02 12.17
C ALA A 7 -1.31 18.17 13.15
N ALA A 8 -2.34 19.01 13.33
CA ALA A 8 -2.29 20.10 14.31
C ALA A 8 -2.20 19.60 15.76
N ALA A 9 -2.67 18.37 16.02
CA ALA A 9 -2.49 17.68 17.29
C ALA A 9 -1.12 17.00 17.44
N GLY A 10 -0.24 17.06 16.43
CA GLY A 10 1.10 16.49 16.42
C GLY A 10 1.21 15.06 15.92
N TYR A 11 0.15 14.51 15.33
CA TYR A 11 0.20 13.21 14.64
C TYR A 11 0.76 13.34 13.23
N ARG A 12 1.47 12.30 12.76
CA ARG A 12 1.95 12.15 11.38
C ARG A 12 1.74 10.74 10.86
N LEU A 13 1.75 10.60 9.57
CA LEU A 13 1.85 9.30 8.90
C LEU A 13 3.30 8.78 9.01
N PRO A 14 3.56 7.59 9.57
CA PRO A 14 4.90 7.03 9.62
C PRO A 14 5.32 6.45 8.27
N ALA A 15 6.64 6.43 8.00
CA ALA A 15 7.20 5.68 6.90
C ALA A 15 7.13 4.17 7.17
N GLU A 16 7.11 3.36 6.10
CA GLU A 16 6.96 1.91 6.24
C GLU A 16 8.17 1.22 6.91
N TRP A 17 9.34 1.79 6.81
CA TRP A 17 10.55 1.28 7.49
C TRP A 17 10.65 1.65 8.98
N GLU A 18 9.76 2.49 9.48
CA GLU A 18 9.72 2.75 10.92
C GLU A 18 9.30 1.49 11.68
N PRO A 19 9.73 1.33 12.94
CA PRO A 19 9.44 0.11 13.69
C PRO A 19 7.96 -0.22 13.75
N SER A 20 7.62 -1.46 13.42
CA SER A 20 6.27 -2.00 13.50
C SER A 20 6.14 -2.91 14.72
N GLU A 21 5.07 -2.73 15.50
CA GLU A 21 4.68 -3.63 16.59
C GLU A 21 4.12 -4.93 16.05
N ALA A 22 3.24 -4.83 15.05
CA ALA A 22 2.62 -5.98 14.43
C ALA A 22 2.25 -5.70 12.98
N VAL A 23 2.04 -6.75 12.19
CA VAL A 23 1.41 -6.68 10.88
C VAL A 23 0.14 -7.53 10.87
N TRP A 24 -0.97 -6.88 10.55
CA TRP A 24 -2.27 -7.53 10.39
C TRP A 24 -2.40 -8.09 8.99
N LEU A 25 -2.94 -9.31 8.89
CA LEU A 25 -3.06 -10.06 7.64
C LEU A 25 -4.49 -10.56 7.43
N ALA A 26 -4.96 -10.54 6.19
CA ALA A 26 -6.19 -11.19 5.78
C ALA A 26 -5.89 -12.30 4.76
N ARG A 27 -6.38 -13.52 5.04
CA ARG A 27 -6.10 -14.71 4.21
C ARG A 27 -7.02 -14.73 2.97
N PRO A 28 -6.52 -15.07 1.78
CA PRO A 28 -7.34 -15.39 0.62
C PRO A 28 -8.35 -16.51 0.91
N ARG A 29 -9.66 -16.30 0.59
CA ARG A 29 -10.73 -17.27 0.92
C ARG A 29 -11.79 -17.43 -0.13
N ASP A 30 -11.90 -16.51 -1.08
CA ASP A 30 -12.97 -16.47 -2.07
C ASP A 30 -12.50 -16.98 -3.44
N GLU A 31 -12.98 -18.16 -3.84
CA GLU A 31 -12.70 -18.72 -5.18
C GLU A 31 -13.15 -17.79 -6.31
N GLY A 32 -14.14 -16.93 -6.08
CA GLY A 32 -14.56 -15.91 -7.06
C GLY A 32 -13.52 -14.81 -7.29
N ILE A 33 -12.60 -14.61 -6.34
CA ILE A 33 -11.47 -13.67 -6.45
C ILE A 33 -10.25 -14.37 -7.05
N TRP A 34 -10.01 -15.65 -6.68
CA TRP A 34 -8.90 -16.48 -7.19
C TRP A 34 -9.39 -17.68 -7.99
N PRO A 35 -10.09 -17.49 -9.12
CA PRO A 35 -10.70 -18.58 -9.85
C PRO A 35 -9.66 -19.59 -10.35
N GLY A 36 -9.84 -20.86 -9.93
CA GLY A 36 -8.97 -21.97 -10.31
C GLY A 36 -7.56 -21.94 -9.70
N CYS A 37 -7.28 -21.05 -8.75
CA CYS A 37 -5.96 -20.97 -8.12
C CYS A 37 -5.98 -20.62 -6.63
N LEU A 38 -7.12 -20.66 -5.95
CA LEU A 38 -7.24 -20.29 -4.54
C LEU A 38 -6.29 -21.06 -3.64
N GLU A 39 -6.16 -22.38 -3.79
CA GLU A 39 -5.23 -23.20 -2.98
C GLU A 39 -3.77 -22.77 -3.17
N LYS A 40 -3.37 -22.43 -4.40
CA LYS A 40 -2.02 -21.91 -4.67
C LYS A 40 -1.81 -20.55 -4.04
N ALA A 41 -2.79 -19.66 -4.14
CA ALA A 41 -2.75 -18.35 -3.51
C ALA A 41 -2.66 -18.46 -1.98
N GLN A 42 -3.38 -19.42 -1.38
CA GLN A 42 -3.28 -19.70 0.06
C GLN A 42 -1.90 -20.23 0.45
N THR A 43 -1.30 -21.12 -0.35
CA THR A 43 0.06 -21.63 -0.12
C THR A 43 1.09 -20.49 -0.20
N GLU A 44 1.00 -19.63 -1.20
CA GLU A 44 1.86 -18.45 -1.33
C GLU A 44 1.68 -17.48 -0.16
N TRP A 45 0.43 -17.26 0.27
CA TRP A 45 0.12 -16.44 1.43
C TRP A 45 0.69 -17.03 2.73
N GLU A 46 0.61 -18.35 2.93
CA GLU A 46 1.20 -19.04 4.10
C GLU A 46 2.72 -18.86 4.14
N ASN A 47 3.39 -18.96 2.99
CA ASN A 47 4.82 -18.69 2.87
C ASN A 47 5.14 -17.22 3.19
N PHE A 48 4.35 -16.28 2.67
CA PHE A 48 4.46 -14.87 3.00
C PHE A 48 4.35 -14.64 4.51
N ALA A 49 3.29 -15.14 5.13
CA ALA A 49 3.05 -15.00 6.56
C ALA A 49 4.16 -15.65 7.41
N ALA A 50 4.70 -16.79 6.98
CA ALA A 50 5.82 -17.45 7.65
C ALA A 50 7.10 -16.60 7.62
N ARG A 51 7.45 -16.04 6.45
CA ARG A 51 8.62 -15.15 6.31
C ARG A 51 8.46 -13.86 7.12
N LEU A 52 7.25 -13.32 7.16
CA LEU A 52 6.96 -12.11 7.92
C LEU A 52 7.12 -12.32 9.43
N ARG A 53 6.69 -13.46 9.97
CA ARG A 53 6.83 -13.82 11.39
C ARG A 53 8.28 -13.88 11.87
N GLU A 54 9.25 -14.01 10.97
CA GLU A 54 10.67 -13.98 11.32
C GLU A 54 11.16 -12.57 11.73
N SER A 55 10.40 -11.50 11.44
CA SER A 55 10.79 -10.10 11.69
C SER A 55 9.82 -9.31 12.55
N VAL A 56 8.53 -9.67 12.55
CA VAL A 56 7.49 -8.92 13.25
C VAL A 56 6.35 -9.84 13.69
N GLU A 57 5.66 -9.47 14.76
CA GLU A 57 4.42 -10.15 15.16
C GLU A 57 3.38 -10.08 14.04
N THR A 58 2.77 -11.21 13.68
CA THR A 58 1.71 -11.24 12.68
C THR A 58 0.38 -11.62 13.29
N ARG A 59 -0.67 -10.89 12.95
CA ARG A 59 -2.03 -11.05 13.47
C ARG A 59 -2.98 -11.35 12.31
N GLU A 60 -3.37 -12.61 12.15
CA GLU A 60 -4.33 -13.01 11.11
C GLU A 60 -5.76 -12.73 11.58
N LEU A 61 -6.54 -11.99 10.79
CA LEU A 61 -7.92 -11.62 11.13
C LEU A 61 -8.81 -12.83 11.39
N GLY A 62 -8.72 -13.85 10.52
CA GLY A 62 -9.51 -15.05 10.64
C GLY A 62 -9.21 -15.88 11.88
N ALA A 63 -7.94 -16.00 12.27
CA ALA A 63 -7.51 -16.67 13.48
C ALA A 63 -8.03 -15.96 14.75
N LEU A 64 -8.26 -14.64 14.64
CA LEU A 64 -8.83 -13.83 15.71
C LEU A 64 -10.37 -13.76 15.66
N GLY A 65 -11.03 -14.52 14.78
CA GLY A 65 -12.48 -14.52 14.62
C GLY A 65 -13.05 -13.28 13.91
N ILE A 66 -12.22 -12.46 13.28
CA ILE A 66 -12.64 -11.30 12.50
C ILE A 66 -12.96 -11.77 11.08
N ARG A 67 -14.21 -11.65 10.67
CA ARG A 67 -14.65 -12.00 9.32
C ARG A 67 -14.45 -10.83 8.37
N THR A 68 -13.94 -11.13 7.17
CA THR A 68 -13.79 -10.16 6.08
C THR A 68 -14.34 -10.74 4.80
N ALA A 69 -14.81 -9.89 3.91
CA ALA A 69 -15.21 -10.27 2.56
C ALA A 69 -14.01 -10.28 1.59
N GLY A 70 -13.07 -9.36 1.80
CA GLY A 70 -11.83 -9.24 1.04
C GLY A 70 -10.60 -9.69 1.82
N SER A 71 -9.45 -9.70 1.11
CA SER A 71 -8.12 -9.96 1.66
C SER A 71 -7.19 -8.75 1.58
N ALA A 72 -7.53 -7.74 0.79
CA ALA A 72 -6.77 -6.49 0.66
C ALA A 72 -6.91 -5.61 1.93
N ILE A 73 -6.42 -6.10 3.06
CA ILE A 73 -6.56 -5.43 4.37
C ILE A 73 -5.98 -4.01 4.36
N ARG A 74 -5.03 -3.71 3.50
CA ARG A 74 -4.51 -2.35 3.33
C ARG A 74 -5.59 -1.38 2.90
N ASP A 75 -6.54 -1.82 2.08
CA ASP A 75 -7.58 -0.95 1.53
C ASP A 75 -8.76 -0.73 2.48
N PHE A 76 -9.05 -1.70 3.35
CA PHE A 76 -10.17 -1.61 4.28
C PHE A 76 -9.76 -1.57 5.77
N GLY A 77 -8.49 -1.79 6.07
CA GLY A 77 -7.94 -1.67 7.42
C GLY A 77 -7.74 -0.21 7.85
N PRO A 78 -7.33 0.00 9.09
CA PRO A 78 -7.03 1.35 9.58
C PRO A 78 -5.74 1.90 8.96
N VAL A 79 -5.72 3.21 8.73
CA VAL A 79 -4.46 3.93 8.55
C VAL A 79 -3.97 4.37 9.93
N PHE A 80 -2.74 4.00 10.28
CA PHE A 80 -2.15 4.35 11.56
C PHE A 80 -1.37 5.66 11.48
N LEU A 81 -1.49 6.47 12.50
CA LEU A 81 -0.70 7.68 12.72
C LEU A 81 0.11 7.53 14.00
N VAL A 82 1.25 8.19 14.05
CA VAL A 82 2.14 8.20 15.22
C VAL A 82 2.27 9.60 15.80
N HIS A 83 2.36 9.67 17.12
CA HIS A 83 2.63 10.89 17.88
C HIS A 83 3.72 10.60 18.91
N ALA A 84 4.73 11.46 19.00
CA ALA A 84 5.91 11.24 19.83
C ALA A 84 5.61 10.96 21.31
N GLN A 85 4.54 11.55 21.85
CA GLN A 85 4.17 11.42 23.28
C GLN A 85 2.89 10.59 23.50
N ARG A 86 1.93 10.62 22.55
CA ARG A 86 0.63 9.97 22.69
C ARG A 86 0.58 8.56 22.11
N GLY A 87 1.63 8.15 21.39
CA GLY A 87 1.71 6.84 20.76
C GLY A 87 0.98 6.75 19.44
N VAL A 88 0.36 5.61 19.19
CA VAL A 88 -0.31 5.28 17.92
C VAL A 88 -1.79 5.61 18.00
N ALA A 89 -2.32 6.18 16.93
CA ALA A 89 -3.75 6.33 16.71
C ALA A 89 -4.13 5.69 15.36
N ALA A 90 -5.37 5.21 15.25
CA ALA A 90 -5.91 4.64 14.03
C ALA A 90 -6.92 5.59 13.39
N LEU A 91 -6.87 5.73 12.08
CA LEU A 91 -7.95 6.31 11.28
C LEU A 91 -8.79 5.18 10.71
N ALA A 92 -10.11 5.33 10.70
CA ALA A 92 -10.94 4.44 9.92
C ALA A 92 -10.65 4.65 8.42
N ALA A 93 -10.53 3.58 7.64
CA ALA A 93 -10.48 3.70 6.19
C ALA A 93 -11.79 4.34 5.71
N GLY A 94 -11.68 5.34 4.86
CA GLY A 94 -12.86 5.95 4.24
C GLY A 94 -13.64 4.93 3.40
N PRO A 95 -14.94 5.13 3.17
CA PRO A 95 -15.66 4.31 2.22
C PRO A 95 -14.94 4.44 0.87
N ALA A 96 -14.55 3.32 0.31
CA ALA A 96 -14.30 3.27 -1.13
C ALA A 96 -15.53 3.83 -1.84
N SER A 97 -15.39 4.40 -3.01
CA SER A 97 -16.45 5.11 -3.75
C SER A 97 -17.86 4.53 -3.53
N GLU A 98 -18.92 5.32 -3.71
CA GLU A 98 -20.32 4.87 -3.56
C GLU A 98 -20.64 3.58 -4.33
N THR A 99 -19.92 3.29 -5.41
CA THR A 99 -20.02 2.04 -6.18
C THR A 99 -19.50 0.80 -5.45
N GLU A 100 -18.67 0.96 -4.42
CA GLU A 100 -18.18 -0.13 -3.56
C GLU A 100 -18.97 -0.26 -2.24
N ALA A 101 -20.01 0.55 -2.07
CA ALA A 101 -20.97 0.46 -0.98
C ALA A 101 -21.91 -0.76 -1.13
N SER A 102 -21.43 -1.87 -1.70
CA SER A 102 -22.23 -3.09 -1.78
C SER A 102 -22.24 -3.80 -0.42
N GLN A 103 -23.37 -4.43 -0.08
CA GLN A 103 -23.52 -5.23 1.15
C GLN A 103 -22.45 -6.33 1.29
N LYS A 104 -21.80 -6.74 0.19
CA LYS A 104 -20.70 -7.72 0.19
C LYS A 104 -19.53 -7.27 1.08
N PHE A 105 -19.28 -5.96 1.22
CA PHE A 105 -18.14 -5.41 1.97
C PHE A 105 -18.53 -4.79 3.32
N ASP A 106 -19.75 -5.02 3.82
CA ASP A 106 -20.16 -4.48 5.12
C ASP A 106 -19.31 -5.02 6.28
N ALA A 107 -18.84 -6.28 6.18
CA ALA A 107 -17.96 -6.87 7.17
C ALA A 107 -16.60 -6.13 7.23
N ASP A 108 -16.08 -5.69 6.10
CA ASP A 108 -14.77 -5.03 6.01
C ASP A 108 -14.79 -3.64 6.64
N ARG A 109 -15.95 -2.96 6.65
CA ARG A 109 -16.12 -1.64 7.28
C ARG A 109 -15.95 -1.67 8.81
N ALA A 110 -16.21 -2.79 9.45
CA ALA A 110 -16.06 -2.94 10.90
C ALA A 110 -14.60 -3.20 11.31
N VAL A 111 -13.73 -3.59 10.38
CA VAL A 111 -12.36 -4.01 10.66
C VAL A 111 -11.54 -2.93 11.35
N PRO A 112 -11.50 -1.65 10.92
CA PRO A 112 -10.69 -0.62 11.56
C PRO A 112 -11.00 -0.46 13.05
N ALA A 113 -12.29 -0.40 13.41
CA ALA A 113 -12.72 -0.28 14.78
C ALA A 113 -12.36 -1.52 15.62
N GLU A 114 -12.53 -2.70 15.05
CA GLU A 114 -12.20 -3.95 15.74
C GLU A 114 -10.69 -4.11 15.95
N LEU A 115 -9.86 -3.74 14.97
CA LEU A 115 -8.41 -3.76 15.11
C LEU A 115 -7.96 -2.76 16.19
N ALA A 116 -8.44 -1.53 16.13
CA ALA A 116 -8.08 -0.51 17.12
C ALA A 116 -8.47 -0.94 18.53
N ARG A 117 -9.66 -1.53 18.70
CA ARG A 117 -10.11 -2.06 19.99
C ARG A 117 -9.19 -3.16 20.51
N ARG A 118 -8.76 -4.11 19.65
CA ARG A 118 -7.87 -5.22 20.03
C ARG A 118 -6.45 -4.75 20.33
N ALA A 119 -5.97 -3.79 19.57
CA ALA A 119 -4.65 -3.19 19.76
C ALA A 119 -4.65 -2.14 20.89
N VAL A 120 -5.80 -1.84 21.50
CA VAL A 120 -5.96 -0.79 22.53
C VAL A 120 -5.49 0.58 22.01
N ILE A 121 -5.84 0.88 20.76
CA ILE A 121 -5.47 2.11 20.05
C ILE A 121 -6.71 2.99 19.90
N SER A 122 -6.55 4.29 20.11
CA SER A 122 -7.63 5.27 19.89
C SER A 122 -7.94 5.41 18.40
N ILE A 123 -9.24 5.46 18.05
CA ILE A 123 -9.70 5.84 16.72
C ILE A 123 -9.91 7.34 16.68
N LEU A 124 -9.31 7.99 15.68
CA LEU A 124 -9.57 9.38 15.35
C LEU A 124 -10.73 9.44 14.35
N ASP A 125 -11.76 10.21 14.67
CA ASP A 125 -12.98 10.36 13.86
C ASP A 125 -12.75 11.28 12.66
N ARG A 126 -11.66 11.05 11.93
CA ARG A 126 -11.31 11.73 10.68
C ARG A 126 -10.56 10.78 9.78
N HIS A 127 -10.98 10.67 8.54
CA HIS A 127 -10.30 9.87 7.53
C HIS A 127 -10.43 10.52 6.16
N PRO A 128 -9.35 10.60 5.40
CA PRO A 128 -9.42 10.99 3.99
C PRO A 128 -10.09 9.87 3.19
N PRO A 129 -10.79 10.19 2.11
CA PRO A 129 -11.42 9.20 1.25
C PRO A 129 -10.40 8.52 0.32
N LEU A 130 -9.24 8.12 0.86
CA LEU A 130 -8.17 7.44 0.14
C LEU A 130 -7.92 6.06 0.73
N ARG A 131 -7.70 5.09 -0.14
CA ARG A 131 -7.20 3.76 0.22
C ARG A 131 -5.70 3.83 0.50
N ALA A 132 -5.21 3.05 1.45
CA ALA A 132 -3.80 3.09 1.81
C ALA A 132 -2.86 2.60 0.70
N GLY A 133 -3.31 1.75 -0.23
CA GLY A 133 -2.54 1.39 -1.42
C GLY A 133 -2.37 2.52 -2.45
N SER A 134 -3.11 3.65 -2.30
CA SER A 134 -3.08 4.78 -3.23
C SER A 134 -2.03 5.84 -2.90
N PHE A 135 -1.34 5.72 -1.78
CA PHE A 135 -0.32 6.68 -1.34
C PHE A 135 0.82 5.98 -0.61
N ASP A 136 1.95 6.65 -0.52
CA ASP A 136 3.10 6.25 0.27
C ASP A 136 3.82 7.49 0.83
N THR A 137 4.61 7.34 1.90
CA THR A 137 5.25 8.47 2.57
C THR A 137 6.67 8.16 3.01
N ASP A 138 7.51 9.21 3.04
CA ASP A 138 8.84 9.15 3.66
C ASP A 138 8.83 9.36 5.19
N GLY A 139 7.64 9.61 5.79
CA GLY A 139 7.49 9.92 7.20
C GLY A 139 8.03 11.30 7.61
N LEU A 140 8.60 12.06 6.69
CA LEU A 140 9.23 13.37 6.92
C LEU A 140 8.47 14.53 6.24
N GLY A 141 7.24 14.27 5.81
CA GLY A 141 6.36 15.29 5.25
C GLY A 141 6.14 15.19 3.74
N THR A 142 6.73 14.20 3.06
CA THR A 142 6.49 13.94 1.64
C THR A 142 5.48 12.81 1.46
N LEU A 143 4.51 13.01 0.58
CA LEU A 143 3.50 12.02 0.20
C LEU A 143 3.56 11.79 -1.32
N LEU A 144 3.75 10.55 -1.74
CA LEU A 144 3.43 10.11 -3.10
C LEU A 144 1.95 9.72 -3.15
N VAL A 145 1.28 10.06 -4.23
CA VAL A 145 -0.16 9.76 -4.40
C VAL A 145 -0.46 9.42 -5.86
N ALA A 146 -1.35 8.49 -6.10
CA ALA A 146 -1.87 8.22 -7.45
C ALA A 146 -2.77 9.38 -7.89
N GLU A 147 -2.46 10.00 -9.04
CA GLU A 147 -3.17 11.18 -9.57
C GLU A 147 -4.67 10.91 -9.76
N SER A 148 -5.04 9.71 -10.19
CA SER A 148 -6.43 9.27 -10.36
C SER A 148 -7.26 9.37 -9.07
N ARG A 149 -6.63 9.32 -7.90
CA ARG A 149 -7.30 9.44 -6.60
C ARG A 149 -7.49 10.87 -6.16
N LEU A 150 -6.74 11.81 -6.72
CA LEU A 150 -6.96 13.25 -6.54
C LEU A 150 -7.90 13.82 -7.60
N ALA A 151 -8.11 13.10 -8.70
CA ALA A 151 -9.07 13.47 -9.73
C ALA A 151 -10.49 13.22 -9.22
N ALA A 152 -11.11 14.23 -8.64
CA ALA A 152 -12.49 14.16 -8.23
C ALA A 152 -13.41 14.13 -9.45
N GLY A 153 -14.36 13.19 -9.47
CA GLY A 153 -15.38 13.07 -10.52
C GLY A 153 -16.53 14.08 -10.41
N GLY A 154 -16.33 15.17 -9.68
CA GLY A 154 -17.36 16.14 -9.35
C GLY A 154 -17.51 17.29 -10.35
N ARG A 155 -18.35 18.27 -10.01
CA ARG A 155 -18.67 19.44 -10.86
C ARG A 155 -17.53 20.47 -10.94
N ASP A 156 -16.61 20.48 -9.97
CA ASP A 156 -15.46 21.39 -9.91
C ASP A 156 -14.21 20.59 -9.51
N PRO A 157 -13.55 19.91 -10.46
CA PRO A 157 -12.40 19.06 -10.17
C PRO A 157 -11.23 19.78 -9.49
N VAL A 158 -10.98 21.04 -9.84
CA VAL A 158 -9.87 21.82 -9.27
C VAL A 158 -10.12 22.11 -7.79
N ARG A 159 -11.32 22.55 -7.45
CA ARG A 159 -11.69 22.85 -6.07
C ARG A 159 -11.71 21.57 -5.23
N GLU A 160 -12.29 20.51 -5.74
CA GLU A 160 -12.39 19.22 -5.04
C GLU A 160 -11.01 18.65 -4.76
N ARG A 161 -10.09 18.73 -5.71
CA ARG A 161 -8.69 18.37 -5.55
C ARG A 161 -8.03 19.19 -4.44
N GLY A 162 -8.14 20.51 -4.45
CA GLY A 162 -7.58 21.38 -3.41
C GLY A 162 -8.11 21.06 -2.01
N VAL A 163 -9.40 20.72 -1.88
CA VAL A 163 -10.00 20.26 -0.62
C VAL A 163 -9.40 18.93 -0.18
N LEU A 164 -9.21 17.99 -1.09
CA LEU A 164 -8.62 16.69 -0.76
C LEU A 164 -7.15 16.82 -0.34
N GLU A 165 -6.36 17.64 -1.06
CA GLU A 165 -4.97 17.92 -0.68
C GLU A 165 -4.88 18.57 0.71
N SER A 166 -5.76 19.56 1.03
CA SER A 166 -5.81 20.15 2.37
C SER A 166 -6.09 19.10 3.43
N ARG A 167 -7.06 18.22 3.18
CA ARG A 167 -7.37 17.10 4.09
C ARG A 167 -6.20 16.14 4.29
N LEU A 168 -5.44 15.83 3.23
CA LEU A 168 -4.26 15.00 3.34
C LEU A 168 -3.19 15.64 4.22
N ARG A 169 -2.93 16.95 4.03
CA ARG A 169 -1.99 17.71 4.86
C ARG A 169 -2.43 17.76 6.32
N GLU A 170 -3.70 18.05 6.57
CA GLU A 170 -4.29 18.12 7.91
C GLU A 170 -4.36 16.78 8.63
N THR A 171 -4.49 15.69 7.88
CA THR A 171 -4.63 14.34 8.45
C THR A 171 -3.26 13.68 8.65
N PHE A 172 -2.39 13.75 7.65
CA PHE A 172 -1.13 12.99 7.62
C PHE A 172 0.09 13.80 8.08
N GLY A 173 -0.04 15.13 8.23
CA GLY A 173 1.08 15.99 8.60
C GLY A 173 2.11 16.14 7.47
N VAL A 174 1.67 16.05 6.22
CA VAL A 174 2.53 16.21 5.05
C VAL A 174 2.48 17.63 4.52
N SER A 175 3.59 18.14 3.98
CA SER A 175 3.71 19.45 3.37
C SER A 175 3.90 19.37 1.85
N GLU A 176 4.49 18.29 1.34
CA GLU A 176 4.72 18.06 -0.07
C GLU A 176 3.90 16.87 -0.57
N ILE A 177 3.20 17.02 -1.70
CA ILE A 177 2.41 15.98 -2.34
C ILE A 177 2.89 15.83 -3.77
N VAL A 178 3.42 14.66 -4.10
CA VAL A 178 3.91 14.30 -5.43
C VAL A 178 2.94 13.33 -6.08
N GLU A 179 2.33 13.74 -7.18
CA GLU A 179 1.33 12.96 -7.89
C GLU A 179 1.95 12.16 -9.01
N LEU A 180 1.61 10.88 -9.08
CA LEU A 180 2.05 9.98 -10.14
C LEU A 180 0.89 9.65 -11.08
N PRO A 181 1.03 9.95 -12.40
CA PRO A 181 -0.07 9.87 -13.35
C PRO A 181 -0.35 8.46 -13.85
N GLY A 182 0.62 7.54 -13.74
CA GLY A 182 0.55 6.24 -14.40
C GLY A 182 0.20 5.11 -13.45
N GLU A 183 -0.65 4.24 -13.94
CA GLU A 183 -1.03 2.96 -13.32
C GLU A 183 -0.56 1.83 -14.23
N ILE A 184 -0.42 0.60 -13.69
CA ILE A 184 -0.06 -0.55 -14.52
C ILE A 184 -1.30 -1.25 -15.09
N GLU A 185 -1.10 -1.96 -16.18
CA GLU A 185 -2.17 -2.74 -16.82
C GLU A 185 -2.65 -3.86 -15.89
N GLY A 186 -3.94 -4.13 -15.91
CA GLY A 186 -4.55 -5.22 -15.12
C GLY A 186 -5.03 -4.81 -13.74
N GLU A 187 -4.70 -3.63 -13.26
CA GLU A 187 -5.08 -3.14 -11.93
C GLU A 187 -6.59 -2.93 -11.76
N GLY A 188 -7.31 -2.80 -12.85
CA GLY A 188 -8.77 -2.84 -12.94
C GLY A 188 -9.47 -1.52 -12.57
N ARG A 189 -9.30 -0.95 -11.40
CA ARG A 189 -10.04 0.24 -10.94
C ARG A 189 -9.19 1.48 -10.68
N GLY A 190 -7.92 1.41 -10.97
CA GLY A 190 -6.99 2.51 -10.89
C GLY A 190 -6.66 3.02 -9.48
N GLY A 191 -5.52 3.70 -9.37
CA GLY A 191 -5.12 4.43 -8.20
C GLY A 191 -4.36 3.65 -7.13
N HIS A 192 -3.75 2.51 -7.48
CA HIS A 192 -2.80 1.83 -6.60
C HIS A 192 -1.38 2.28 -6.90
N LEU A 193 -0.85 3.12 -6.02
CA LEU A 193 0.51 3.62 -6.09
C LEU A 193 1.52 2.51 -5.79
N ASP A 194 1.17 1.59 -4.91
CA ASP A 194 2.02 0.52 -4.41
C ASP A 194 2.43 -0.51 -5.47
N ASP A 195 1.80 -0.48 -6.64
CA ASP A 195 2.23 -1.24 -7.82
C ASP A 195 3.19 -0.45 -8.73
N VAL A 196 3.43 0.82 -8.46
CA VAL A 196 4.16 1.75 -9.33
C VAL A 196 5.44 2.28 -8.71
N ALA A 197 5.35 2.82 -7.50
CA ALA A 197 6.48 3.45 -6.80
C ALA A 197 6.26 3.49 -5.30
N ARG A 198 7.34 3.30 -4.54
CA ARG A 198 7.33 3.33 -3.09
C ARG A 198 8.63 3.93 -2.54
N PHE A 199 8.54 4.63 -1.43
CA PHE A 199 9.74 5.02 -0.69
C PHE A 199 10.45 3.80 -0.11
N VAL A 200 11.78 3.82 -0.09
CA VAL A 200 12.64 2.82 0.56
C VAL A 200 13.55 3.43 1.61
N ALA A 201 13.73 4.74 1.54
CA ALA A 201 14.43 5.57 2.52
C ALA A 201 14.00 7.04 2.34
N PRO A 202 14.35 7.96 3.26
CA PRO A 202 14.03 9.38 3.09
C PRO A 202 14.55 9.95 1.78
N GLY A 203 13.64 10.45 0.92
CA GLY A 203 13.97 11.01 -0.39
C GLY A 203 14.36 10.00 -1.47
N LEU A 204 14.37 8.69 -1.17
CA LEU A 204 14.72 7.62 -2.11
C LEU A 204 13.50 6.79 -2.46
N VAL A 205 13.13 6.76 -3.74
CA VAL A 205 11.93 6.10 -4.26
C VAL A 205 12.30 4.93 -5.18
N ALA A 206 11.85 3.74 -4.84
CA ALA A 206 11.86 2.60 -5.75
C ALA A 206 10.69 2.75 -6.74
N ALA A 207 10.98 2.85 -8.03
CA ALA A 207 9.98 3.05 -9.08
C ALA A 207 10.12 2.01 -10.19
N VAL A 208 8.99 1.44 -10.60
CA VAL A 208 8.97 0.41 -11.64
C VAL A 208 9.32 1.01 -13.00
N GLU A 209 10.17 0.31 -13.73
CA GLU A 209 10.50 0.60 -15.12
C GLU A 209 10.32 -0.65 -15.99
N SER A 210 9.99 -0.44 -17.25
CA SER A 210 9.83 -1.52 -18.22
C SER A 210 10.53 -1.21 -19.53
N PRO A 211 10.98 -2.23 -20.28
CA PRO A 211 11.61 -2.02 -21.58
C PRO A 211 10.59 -1.50 -22.62
N PRO A 212 11.07 -0.86 -23.69
CA PRO A 212 10.24 -0.54 -24.84
C PRO A 212 9.47 -1.78 -25.35
N GLY A 213 8.21 -1.60 -25.71
CA GLY A 213 7.32 -2.69 -26.13
C GLY A 213 6.56 -3.38 -25.00
N HIS A 214 6.86 -3.10 -23.72
CA HIS A 214 6.03 -3.53 -22.61
C HIS A 214 4.74 -2.70 -22.58
N PRO A 215 3.55 -3.29 -22.25
CA PRO A 215 2.27 -2.56 -22.20
C PRO A 215 2.32 -1.30 -21.34
N ASP A 216 3.04 -1.34 -20.22
CA ASP A 216 3.13 -0.25 -19.26
C ASP A 216 4.26 0.76 -19.52
N HIS A 217 5.04 0.57 -20.58
CA HIS A 217 6.26 1.37 -20.79
C HIS A 217 6.01 2.89 -20.74
N ALA A 218 5.02 3.37 -21.45
CA ALA A 218 4.72 4.80 -21.52
C ALA A 218 4.26 5.36 -20.18
N ARG A 219 3.40 4.62 -19.46
CA ARG A 219 2.86 5.01 -18.14
C ARG A 219 3.98 5.08 -17.10
N LEU A 220 4.83 4.03 -17.04
CA LEU A 220 5.95 3.97 -16.10
C LEU A 220 7.04 5.02 -16.41
N ALA A 221 7.27 5.31 -17.68
CA ALA A 221 8.16 6.41 -18.09
C ALA A 221 7.62 7.78 -17.60
N ALA A 222 6.31 8.02 -17.72
CA ALA A 222 5.69 9.26 -17.23
C ALA A 222 5.85 9.42 -15.71
N ASN A 223 5.68 8.34 -14.93
CA ASN A 223 5.91 8.35 -13.49
C ASN A 223 7.36 8.68 -13.13
N ARG A 224 8.33 8.03 -13.79
CA ARG A 224 9.75 8.31 -13.59
C ARG A 224 10.09 9.76 -13.91
N ASP A 225 9.55 10.30 -15.00
CA ASP A 225 9.79 11.70 -15.38
C ASP A 225 9.16 12.70 -14.40
N ARG A 226 8.03 12.35 -13.77
CA ARG A 226 7.44 13.13 -12.71
C ARG A 226 8.33 13.09 -11.45
N LEU A 227 8.77 11.91 -11.01
CA LEU A 227 9.64 11.73 -9.85
C LEU A 227 10.97 12.48 -10.01
N ARG A 228 11.60 12.45 -11.18
CA ARG A 228 12.85 13.17 -11.45
C ARG A 228 12.75 14.69 -11.29
N ARG A 229 11.55 15.24 -11.48
CA ARG A 229 11.30 16.68 -11.35
C ARG A 229 10.81 17.06 -9.96
N ALA A 230 10.38 16.09 -9.16
CA ALA A 230 9.85 16.31 -7.83
C ALA A 230 10.96 16.57 -6.78
N THR A 231 10.56 17.24 -5.72
CA THR A 231 11.37 17.42 -4.51
C THR A 231 10.61 16.86 -3.31
N ASP A 232 11.34 16.50 -2.28
CA ASP A 232 10.76 16.13 -0.99
C ASP A 232 10.34 17.37 -0.18
N ALA A 233 9.74 17.16 0.97
CA ALA A 233 9.30 18.24 1.89
C ALA A 233 10.45 19.12 2.41
N ARG A 234 11.71 18.71 2.21
CA ARG A 234 12.92 19.48 2.55
C ARG A 234 13.48 20.26 1.36
N GLY A 235 12.81 20.21 0.20
CA GLY A 235 13.22 20.84 -1.05
C GLY A 235 14.34 20.11 -1.78
N GLN A 236 14.66 18.88 -1.40
CA GLN A 236 15.69 18.06 -2.06
C GLN A 236 15.08 17.22 -3.20
N ARG A 237 15.84 17.04 -4.30
CA ARG A 237 15.39 16.17 -5.41
C ARG A 237 15.25 14.75 -4.94
N LEU A 238 14.17 14.09 -5.38
CA LEU A 238 14.01 12.66 -5.15
C LEU A 238 15.04 11.85 -5.94
N GLU A 239 15.64 10.88 -5.29
CA GLU A 239 16.46 9.85 -5.92
C GLU A 239 15.60 8.64 -6.30
N ILE A 240 15.92 8.00 -7.44
CA ILE A 240 15.11 6.91 -7.98
C ILE A 240 15.93 5.63 -8.06
N VAL A 241 15.43 4.57 -7.43
CA VAL A 241 15.89 3.20 -7.62
C VAL A 241 15.01 2.55 -8.68
N PRO A 242 15.53 2.26 -9.88
CA PRO A 242 14.71 1.65 -10.93
C PRO A 242 14.43 0.18 -10.60
N LEU A 243 13.17 -0.21 -10.50
CA LEU A 243 12.75 -1.61 -10.34
C LEU A 243 12.33 -2.18 -11.69
N PRO A 244 12.87 -3.32 -12.12
CA PRO A 244 12.44 -3.91 -13.39
C PRO A 244 11.01 -4.45 -13.28
N SER A 245 10.18 -4.26 -14.28
CA SER A 245 8.90 -4.96 -14.43
C SER A 245 9.11 -6.47 -14.55
N PRO A 246 8.26 -7.29 -13.94
CA PRO A 246 8.24 -8.72 -14.26
C PRO A 246 7.76 -8.96 -15.69
N THR A 247 8.03 -10.14 -16.22
CA THR A 247 7.42 -10.57 -17.49
C THR A 247 5.90 -10.56 -17.34
N PRO A 248 5.13 -10.00 -18.32
CA PRO A 248 3.67 -9.94 -18.24
C PRO A 248 3.02 -11.28 -17.92
N ILE A 249 2.20 -11.30 -16.90
CA ILE A 249 1.47 -12.49 -16.45
C ILE A 249 0.01 -12.34 -16.88
N HIS A 250 -0.57 -13.41 -17.37
CA HIS A 250 -1.97 -13.43 -17.76
C HIS A 250 -2.70 -14.56 -17.03
N HIS A 251 -3.98 -14.34 -16.76
CA HIS A 251 -4.88 -15.33 -16.19
C HIS A 251 -6.20 -15.36 -16.97
N GLU A 252 -6.78 -16.57 -17.07
CA GLU A 252 -8.10 -16.78 -17.70
C GLU A 252 -9.18 -16.68 -16.61
N PHE A 253 -10.01 -15.65 -16.71
CA PHE A 253 -11.13 -15.45 -15.80
C PHE A 253 -12.43 -16.02 -16.38
N PRO A 254 -13.25 -16.75 -15.60
CA PRO A 254 -14.47 -17.37 -16.09
C PRO A 254 -15.45 -16.38 -16.75
N ALA A 255 -15.53 -15.16 -16.22
CA ALA A 255 -16.46 -14.12 -16.70
C ALA A 255 -15.77 -12.97 -17.46
N GLY A 256 -14.56 -13.12 -17.97
CA GLY A 256 -13.87 -11.98 -18.56
C GLY A 256 -12.70 -12.31 -19.48
N GLY A 257 -12.52 -13.58 -19.79
CA GLY A 257 -11.44 -14.05 -20.67
C GLY A 257 -10.05 -13.81 -20.11
N ARG A 258 -9.06 -13.84 -21.00
CA ARG A 258 -7.65 -13.67 -20.64
C ARG A 258 -7.33 -12.19 -20.36
N ARG A 259 -6.83 -11.91 -19.17
CA ARG A 259 -6.38 -10.57 -18.77
C ARG A 259 -4.96 -10.59 -18.25
N MET A 260 -4.22 -9.49 -18.46
CA MET A 260 -2.94 -9.26 -17.84
C MET A 260 -3.17 -8.93 -16.36
N LEU A 261 -2.26 -9.44 -15.50
CA LEU A 261 -2.31 -9.21 -14.06
C LEU A 261 -1.37 -8.07 -13.65
N PRO A 262 -1.68 -7.29 -12.60
CA PRO A 262 -0.87 -6.18 -12.14
C PRO A 262 0.34 -6.66 -11.31
N ALA A 263 1.18 -7.48 -11.90
CA ALA A 263 2.37 -7.99 -11.23
C ALA A 263 3.44 -6.90 -11.13
N SER A 264 3.87 -6.58 -9.91
CA SER A 264 4.86 -5.54 -9.67
C SER A 264 5.78 -5.88 -8.50
N HIS A 265 7.09 -5.66 -8.70
CA HIS A 265 8.07 -5.74 -7.60
C HIS A 265 7.95 -4.56 -6.61
N ALA A 266 7.26 -3.46 -6.97
CA ALA A 266 7.01 -2.35 -6.06
C ALA A 266 5.99 -2.68 -4.97
N ASN A 267 5.24 -3.78 -5.11
CA ASN A 267 4.30 -4.24 -4.08
C ASN A 267 5.01 -5.02 -2.95
N PHE A 268 6.23 -4.61 -2.61
CA PHE A 268 7.00 -5.14 -1.50
C PHE A 268 6.45 -4.69 -0.15
N LEU A 269 6.85 -5.36 0.92
CA LEU A 269 6.53 -5.01 2.30
C LEU A 269 7.83 -4.86 3.10
N MET A 270 8.03 -3.70 3.74
CA MET A 270 9.12 -3.50 4.70
C MET A 270 8.61 -3.85 6.09
N ALA A 271 9.32 -4.71 6.81
CA ALA A 271 8.93 -5.16 8.13
C ALA A 271 10.15 -5.23 9.06
N ASN A 272 10.32 -4.20 9.88
CA ASN A 272 11.42 -4.02 10.78
C ASN A 272 12.78 -4.07 10.07
N ASN A 273 13.47 -5.22 10.10
CA ASN A 273 14.84 -5.36 9.61
C ASN A 273 14.94 -6.11 8.27
N ARG A 274 13.86 -6.24 7.50
CA ARG A 274 13.85 -6.90 6.18
C ARG A 274 12.80 -6.34 5.25
N ILE A 275 12.98 -6.60 3.97
CA ILE A 275 12.03 -6.27 2.92
C ILE A 275 11.54 -7.58 2.25
N LEU A 276 10.24 -7.83 2.22
CA LEU A 276 9.65 -8.96 1.53
C LEU A 276 9.28 -8.52 0.13
N VAL A 277 9.89 -9.13 -0.88
CA VAL A 277 9.75 -8.73 -2.28
C VAL A 277 8.89 -9.75 -3.02
N PRO A 278 7.77 -9.35 -3.64
CA PRO A 278 6.99 -10.26 -4.46
C PRO A 278 7.79 -10.68 -5.68
N VAL A 279 7.88 -11.99 -5.92
CA VAL A 279 8.53 -12.57 -7.10
C VAL A 279 7.53 -13.43 -7.88
N PHE A 280 7.75 -13.56 -9.18
CA PHE A 280 6.74 -14.07 -10.10
C PHE A 280 7.27 -15.21 -11.00
N GLY A 281 8.50 -15.70 -10.77
CA GLY A 281 9.21 -16.59 -11.67
C GLY A 281 9.70 -15.87 -12.93
N SER A 282 9.95 -14.57 -12.82
CA SER A 282 10.47 -13.71 -13.88
C SER A 282 12.00 -13.63 -13.81
N ARG A 283 12.64 -13.42 -14.97
CA ARG A 283 14.10 -13.15 -15.03
C ARG A 283 14.50 -11.87 -14.30
N SER A 284 13.56 -10.98 -14.01
CA SER A 284 13.78 -9.73 -13.30
C SER A 284 13.76 -9.86 -11.79
N ASP A 285 13.28 -10.98 -11.24
CA ASP A 285 13.06 -11.16 -9.79
C ASP A 285 14.34 -10.92 -8.97
N ASP A 286 15.44 -11.59 -9.36
CA ASP A 286 16.72 -11.45 -8.65
C ASP A 286 17.28 -10.02 -8.71
N LEU A 287 17.09 -9.32 -9.83
CA LEU A 287 17.55 -7.93 -9.97
C LEU A 287 16.71 -6.99 -9.10
N ALA A 288 15.41 -7.20 -9.02
CA ALA A 288 14.54 -6.43 -8.14
C ALA A 288 14.92 -6.60 -6.67
N CYS A 289 15.14 -7.84 -6.23
CA CYS A 289 15.58 -8.13 -4.86
C CYS A 289 16.90 -7.44 -4.54
N ARG A 290 17.93 -7.57 -5.38
CA ARG A 290 19.22 -6.91 -5.14
C ARG A 290 19.10 -5.39 -5.06
N ARG A 291 18.36 -4.75 -5.97
CA ARG A 291 18.18 -3.28 -5.98
C ARG A 291 17.47 -2.78 -4.73
N LEU A 292 16.46 -3.51 -4.26
CA LEU A 292 15.76 -3.17 -3.01
C LEU A 292 16.64 -3.39 -1.78
N GLU A 293 17.41 -4.48 -1.74
CA GLU A 293 18.37 -4.76 -0.67
C GLU A 293 19.41 -3.65 -0.55
N GLU A 294 20.03 -3.28 -1.67
CA GLU A 294 21.02 -2.21 -1.74
C GLU A 294 20.42 -0.85 -1.34
N ALA A 295 19.22 -0.53 -1.84
CA ALA A 295 18.58 0.75 -1.59
C ALA A 295 18.08 0.91 -0.14
N ALA A 296 17.48 -0.13 0.42
CA ALA A 296 16.93 -0.11 1.77
C ALA A 296 17.98 -0.40 2.85
N GLY A 297 19.13 -0.96 2.48
CA GLY A 297 20.17 -1.36 3.43
C GLY A 297 19.76 -2.50 4.37
N MET A 298 18.79 -3.31 3.95
CA MET A 298 18.28 -4.44 4.73
C MET A 298 18.02 -5.66 3.81
N PRO A 299 18.10 -6.91 4.34
CA PRO A 299 17.92 -8.12 3.55
C PRO A 299 16.59 -8.15 2.78
N ALA A 300 16.66 -8.44 1.47
CA ALA A 300 15.52 -8.65 0.61
C ALA A 300 15.16 -10.14 0.54
N ILE A 301 13.96 -10.48 0.98
CA ILE A 301 13.45 -11.85 1.01
C ILE A 301 12.45 -12.03 -0.13
N ALA A 302 12.80 -12.85 -1.11
CA ALA A 302 11.91 -13.20 -2.20
C ALA A 302 10.71 -14.04 -1.71
N VAL A 303 9.50 -13.61 -2.08
CA VAL A 303 8.24 -14.28 -1.75
C VAL A 303 7.44 -14.50 -3.02
N MET A 304 7.17 -15.76 -3.36
CA MET A 304 6.34 -16.09 -4.53
C MET A 304 4.94 -15.49 -4.38
N ALA A 305 4.50 -14.72 -5.38
CA ALA A 305 3.21 -14.02 -5.38
C ALA A 305 2.44 -14.18 -6.71
N ARG A 306 2.81 -15.20 -7.52
CA ARG A 306 2.24 -15.41 -8.85
C ARG A 306 0.75 -15.75 -8.82
N SER A 307 0.30 -16.49 -7.81
CA SER A 307 -1.11 -16.82 -7.62
C SER A 307 -1.83 -15.75 -6.81
N LEU A 308 -1.15 -15.10 -5.87
CA LEU A 308 -1.71 -14.00 -5.10
C LEU A 308 -2.18 -12.87 -6.00
N VAL A 309 -1.40 -12.50 -7.02
CA VAL A 309 -1.72 -11.39 -7.92
C VAL A 309 -2.96 -11.63 -8.79
N VAL A 310 -3.48 -12.86 -8.88
CA VAL A 310 -4.75 -13.17 -9.57
C VAL A 310 -5.93 -12.46 -8.90
N GLY A 311 -5.91 -12.34 -7.57
CA GLY A 311 -6.89 -11.57 -6.81
C GLY A 311 -6.70 -10.05 -6.90
N LEU A 312 -5.76 -9.58 -7.74
CA LEU A 312 -5.30 -8.19 -7.84
C LEU A 312 -4.65 -7.69 -6.55
N ASP A 313 -4.22 -8.62 -5.69
CA ASP A 313 -3.55 -8.35 -4.42
C ASP A 313 -2.06 -8.71 -4.52
N GLY A 314 -1.22 -7.87 -3.91
CA GLY A 314 0.19 -8.16 -3.68
C GLY A 314 0.51 -8.26 -2.19
N LEU A 315 1.78 -8.43 -1.82
CA LEU A 315 2.18 -8.60 -0.42
C LEU A 315 1.81 -7.38 0.43
N HIS A 316 1.99 -6.18 -0.13
CA HIS A 316 1.69 -4.92 0.52
C HIS A 316 0.18 -4.78 0.79
N ARG A 317 -0.67 -5.12 -0.18
CA ARG A 317 -2.13 -4.98 -0.05
C ARG A 317 -2.75 -6.02 0.88
N LEU A 318 -2.14 -7.21 1.00
CA LEU A 318 -2.57 -8.26 1.92
C LEU A 318 -2.15 -8.01 3.38
N SER A 319 -1.48 -6.88 3.65
CA SER A 319 -0.90 -6.53 4.94
C SER A 319 -1.26 -5.10 5.38
N CYS A 320 -1.37 -4.90 6.69
CA CYS A 320 -1.57 -3.60 7.31
C CYS A 320 -0.65 -3.49 8.54
N GLN A 321 0.37 -2.63 8.46
CA GLN A 321 1.34 -2.48 9.52
C GLN A 321 0.80 -1.59 10.63
N GLN A 322 0.91 -2.08 11.85
CA GLN A 322 0.69 -1.31 13.08
C GLN A 322 2.05 -0.80 13.55
N PRO A 323 2.29 0.51 13.53
CA PRO A 323 3.55 1.07 14.03
C PRO A 323 3.76 0.75 15.50
N ALA A 324 5.01 0.65 15.92
CA ALA A 324 5.36 0.64 17.33
C ALA A 324 5.08 2.02 17.94
N GLY A 325 4.52 2.02 19.14
CA GLY A 325 4.41 3.23 19.95
C GLY A 325 5.79 3.74 20.37
N PRO A 326 5.92 4.97 20.92
CA PRO A 326 7.15 5.44 21.50
C PRO A 326 7.62 4.45 22.57
N ALA A 327 8.94 4.25 22.63
CA ALA A 327 9.53 3.38 23.66
C ALA A 327 9.00 3.83 25.05
N LYS A 328 8.44 2.90 25.80
CA LYS A 328 8.10 3.17 27.19
C LYS A 328 9.42 3.35 27.93
N GLY A 329 9.74 4.59 28.27
CA GLY A 329 10.92 4.95 29.06
C GLY A 329 10.85 4.34 30.45
#